data_62d7d3fa70e5015930d30c029528640b
#
_entry.id   62d7d3fa70e5015930d30c029528640b
#
_cell.length_a   1.000
_cell.length_b   1.000
_cell.length_c   1.000
_cell.angle_alpha   90.00
_cell.angle_beta   90.00
_cell.angle_gamma   90.00
#
_symmetry.space_group_name_H-M   'P 1'
#
loop_
_entity.id
_entity.type
_entity.pdbx_description
1 polymer ?
#
loop_
_entity_poly.entity_id
_entity_poly.type
_entity_poly.pdbx_seq_one_letter_code
_entity_poly.pdbx_strand_id
1 'polypeptide(L)'
;MERHINRALSGGTTPKAIFDYWAENCKDSIPWERISFFWGDERCVPASNEMNNYVIKRDHLFSKVPAIKSKSIYRMHGENEPEEEAHWYSDVLRHETLQRNGYPCFKIVMLGLGGDGHTGSIFPSQIDLWDSKEVCTIGEHPVSKMKRITLTGTVVNNAQHI
;
A
#
# COMPACT_ATOMS: atom_id res chain seq x y z
N MET A 1 -8.74 -0.34 -24.86
CA MET A 1 -8.06 -0.96 -23.69
C MET A 1 -8.52 -0.22 -22.45
N GLU A 2 -9.38 -0.82 -21.63
CA GLU A 2 -9.86 -0.20 -20.41
C GLU A 2 -8.69 -0.07 -19.43
N ARG A 3 -8.41 1.16 -19.00
CA ARG A 3 -7.31 1.43 -18.09
C ARG A 3 -7.69 0.95 -16.69
N HIS A 4 -6.91 0.03 -16.14
CA HIS A 4 -7.02 -0.35 -14.72
C HIS A 4 -6.76 0.86 -13.82
N ILE A 5 -7.49 0.92 -12.72
CA ILE A 5 -7.39 1.98 -11.72
C ILE A 5 -6.44 1.49 -10.62
N ASN A 6 -5.19 1.96 -10.62
CA ASN A 6 -4.21 1.57 -9.63
C ASN A 6 -4.42 2.36 -8.34
N ARG A 7 -4.65 1.65 -7.23
CA ARG A 7 -4.86 2.22 -5.90
C ARG A 7 -3.85 1.64 -4.91
N ALA A 8 -3.06 2.51 -4.28
CA ALA A 8 -2.23 2.13 -3.15
C ALA A 8 -3.01 2.35 -1.84
N LEU A 9 -3.08 1.30 -1.02
CA LEU A 9 -3.88 1.28 0.21
C LEU A 9 -2.99 1.22 1.45
N SER A 10 -3.31 2.03 2.45
CA SER A 10 -2.74 1.92 3.80
C SER A 10 -3.41 0.82 4.63
N GLY A 11 -2.84 0.56 5.80
CA GLY A 11 -3.43 -0.24 6.87
C GLY A 11 -3.85 0.64 8.05
N GLY A 12 -4.28 -0.01 9.14
CA GLY A 12 -4.70 0.64 10.37
C GLY A 12 -6.21 0.70 10.55
N THR A 13 -6.65 1.33 11.63
CA THR A 13 -8.07 1.31 12.06
C THR A 13 -8.99 2.11 11.14
N THR A 14 -8.54 3.27 10.67
CA THR A 14 -9.35 4.10 9.75
C THR A 14 -9.56 3.43 8.39
N PRO A 15 -8.51 2.95 7.69
CA PRO A 15 -8.71 2.16 6.48
C PRO A 15 -9.58 0.92 6.68
N LYS A 16 -9.45 0.22 7.82
CA LYS A 16 -10.32 -0.92 8.16
C LYS A 16 -11.81 -0.53 8.10
N ALA A 17 -12.19 0.58 8.75
CA ALA A 17 -13.57 1.04 8.74
C ALA A 17 -14.06 1.41 7.32
N ILE A 18 -13.19 1.99 6.50
CA ILE A 18 -13.48 2.28 5.10
C ILE A 18 -13.69 1.00 4.30
N PHE A 19 -12.85 -0.02 4.51
CA PHE A 19 -12.97 -1.31 3.82
C PHE A 19 -14.26 -2.03 4.18
N ASP A 20 -14.64 -2.04 5.46
CA ASP A 20 -15.93 -2.58 5.89
C ASP A 20 -17.09 -1.85 5.21
N TYR A 21 -17.08 -0.52 5.21
CA TYR A 21 -18.10 0.28 4.55
C TYR A 21 -18.19 -0.02 3.05
N TRP A 22 -17.05 -0.10 2.35
CA TRP A 22 -17.03 -0.44 0.93
C TRP A 22 -17.59 -1.84 0.65
N ALA A 23 -17.21 -2.82 1.46
CA ALA A 23 -17.68 -4.18 1.32
C ALA A 23 -19.19 -4.34 1.59
N GLU A 24 -19.74 -3.53 2.50
CA GLU A 24 -21.15 -3.58 2.89
C GLU A 24 -22.05 -2.73 1.99
N ASN A 25 -21.61 -1.52 1.64
CA ASN A 25 -22.46 -0.51 1.02
C ASN A 25 -22.12 -0.17 -0.44
N CYS A 26 -20.91 -0.53 -0.91
CA CYS A 26 -20.42 -0.15 -2.23
C CYS A 26 -20.14 -1.35 -3.15
N LYS A 27 -20.59 -2.55 -2.77
CA LYS A 27 -20.25 -3.79 -3.44
C LYS A 27 -20.62 -3.78 -4.93
N ASP A 28 -21.78 -3.22 -5.24
CA ASP A 28 -22.32 -3.19 -6.59
C ASP A 28 -22.12 -1.84 -7.31
N SER A 29 -21.62 -0.81 -6.61
CA SER A 29 -21.44 0.54 -7.16
C SER A 29 -20.01 0.84 -7.57
N ILE A 30 -19.02 0.07 -7.08
CA ILE A 30 -17.62 0.22 -7.44
C ILE A 30 -17.23 -0.82 -8.49
N PRO A 31 -16.60 -0.44 -9.61
CA PRO A 31 -16.15 -1.38 -10.64
C PRO A 31 -14.86 -2.10 -10.20
N TRP A 32 -15.02 -3.02 -9.23
CA TRP A 32 -13.91 -3.72 -8.56
C TRP A 32 -12.99 -4.47 -9.50
N GLU A 33 -13.53 -5.04 -10.56
CA GLU A 33 -12.78 -5.78 -11.59
C GLU A 33 -11.82 -4.89 -12.39
N ARG A 34 -12.01 -3.57 -12.32
CA ARG A 34 -11.15 -2.57 -12.98
C ARG A 34 -10.08 -2.00 -12.05
N ILE A 35 -10.05 -2.42 -10.78
CA ILE A 35 -9.13 -1.89 -9.78
C ILE A 35 -8.00 -2.88 -9.56
N SER A 36 -6.76 -2.36 -9.60
CA SER A 36 -5.57 -3.04 -9.12
C SER A 36 -5.16 -2.44 -7.79
N PHE A 37 -4.99 -3.31 -6.81
CA PHE A 37 -4.69 -2.95 -5.42
C PHE A 37 -3.21 -3.14 -5.12
N PHE A 38 -2.62 -2.09 -4.60
CA PHE A 38 -1.21 -2.02 -4.19
C PHE A 38 -1.13 -1.58 -2.73
N TRP A 39 0.05 -1.66 -2.15
CA TRP A 39 0.33 -1.27 -0.76
C TRP A 39 1.07 0.07 -0.70
N GLY A 40 0.68 0.92 0.24
CA GLY A 40 1.45 2.11 0.61
C GLY A 40 2.62 1.75 1.51
N ASP A 41 2.38 0.81 2.43
CA ASP A 41 3.37 0.25 3.34
C ASP A 41 2.95 -1.12 3.87
N GLU A 42 3.90 -1.87 4.42
CA GLU A 42 3.64 -3.14 5.11
C GLU A 42 4.62 -3.34 6.26
N ARG A 43 4.14 -3.99 7.32
CA ARG A 43 4.96 -4.41 8.44
C ARG A 43 5.71 -5.68 8.08
N CYS A 44 7.01 -5.73 8.41
CA CYS A 44 7.86 -6.90 8.19
C CYS A 44 7.55 -7.99 9.23
N VAL A 45 6.38 -8.59 9.09
CA VAL A 45 5.86 -9.69 9.91
C VAL A 45 5.15 -10.71 9.03
N PRO A 46 5.02 -11.98 9.48
CA PRO A 46 4.31 -13.01 8.73
C PRO A 46 2.88 -12.62 8.36
N ALA A 47 2.39 -13.10 7.22
CA ALA A 47 1.01 -12.87 6.76
C ALA A 47 -0.07 -13.49 7.66
N SER A 48 0.31 -14.28 8.67
CA SER A 48 -0.58 -14.78 9.74
C SER A 48 -0.67 -13.84 10.93
N ASN A 49 0.21 -12.84 11.02
CA ASN A 49 0.23 -11.88 12.13
C ASN A 49 -0.84 -10.80 11.92
N GLU A 50 -1.62 -10.51 12.96
CA GLU A 50 -2.69 -9.50 12.93
C GLU A 50 -2.19 -8.07 12.61
N MET A 51 -0.91 -7.79 12.85
CA MET A 51 -0.28 -6.52 12.50
C MET A 51 0.02 -6.40 11.01
N ASN A 52 -0.05 -7.48 10.23
CA ASN A 52 0.18 -7.45 8.79
C ASN A 52 -0.99 -6.75 8.08
N ASN A 53 -0.69 -5.75 7.27
CA ASN A 53 -1.71 -4.97 6.56
C ASN A 53 -2.53 -5.80 5.55
N TYR A 54 -1.96 -6.90 5.05
CA TYR A 54 -2.70 -7.82 4.18
C TYR A 54 -3.86 -8.49 4.92
N VAL A 55 -3.67 -8.89 6.18
CA VAL A 55 -4.75 -9.50 6.99
C VAL A 55 -5.96 -8.57 7.07
N ILE A 56 -5.73 -7.29 7.36
CA ILE A 56 -6.80 -6.29 7.43
C ILE A 56 -7.54 -6.19 6.09
N LYS A 57 -6.81 -6.06 4.99
CA LYS A 57 -7.41 -5.92 3.65
C LYS A 57 -8.14 -7.19 3.21
N ARG A 58 -7.56 -8.36 3.50
CA ARG A 58 -8.17 -9.66 3.22
C ARG A 58 -9.50 -9.80 3.96
N ASP A 59 -9.51 -9.60 5.26
CA ASP A 59 -10.65 -9.92 6.13
C ASP A 59 -11.78 -8.87 6.02
N HIS A 60 -11.42 -7.61 5.72
CA HIS A 60 -12.37 -6.49 5.68
C HIS A 60 -12.82 -6.09 4.27
N LEU A 61 -12.09 -6.50 3.22
CA LEU A 61 -12.43 -6.15 1.85
C LEU A 61 -12.39 -7.35 0.89
N PHE A 62 -11.22 -7.95 0.70
CA PHE A 62 -11.03 -8.87 -0.42
C PHE A 62 -11.87 -10.15 -0.31
N SER A 63 -12.02 -10.72 0.89
CA SER A 63 -12.86 -11.90 1.12
C SER A 63 -14.36 -11.62 1.02
N LYS A 64 -14.77 -10.36 1.19
CA LYS A 64 -16.16 -9.93 1.20
C LYS A 64 -16.67 -9.48 -0.17
N VAL A 65 -15.78 -9.18 -1.11
CA VAL A 65 -16.09 -8.65 -2.44
C VAL A 65 -15.59 -9.60 -3.53
N PRO A 66 -16.40 -10.58 -3.98
CA PRO A 66 -15.97 -11.60 -4.95
C PRO A 66 -15.55 -11.07 -6.32
N ALA A 67 -15.93 -9.83 -6.65
CA ALA A 67 -15.52 -9.15 -7.88
C ALA A 67 -14.02 -8.80 -7.87
N ILE A 68 -13.39 -8.68 -6.69
CA ILE A 68 -11.94 -8.48 -6.57
C ILE A 68 -11.24 -9.82 -6.79
N LYS A 69 -10.45 -9.92 -7.84
CA LYS A 69 -9.72 -11.14 -8.17
C LYS A 69 -8.30 -11.11 -7.62
N SER A 70 -7.77 -12.25 -7.24
CA SER A 70 -6.40 -12.37 -6.68
C SER A 70 -5.33 -11.79 -7.61
N LYS A 71 -5.50 -11.92 -8.93
CA LYS A 71 -4.60 -11.37 -9.94
C LYS A 71 -4.51 -9.84 -9.97
N SER A 72 -5.45 -9.14 -9.32
CA SER A 72 -5.44 -7.68 -9.20
C SER A 72 -4.94 -7.20 -7.85
N ILE A 73 -4.41 -8.09 -7.02
CA ILE A 73 -3.89 -7.79 -5.67
C ILE A 73 -2.37 -7.95 -5.69
N TYR A 74 -1.66 -6.85 -5.62
CA TYR A 74 -0.21 -6.78 -5.60
C TYR A 74 0.24 -6.36 -4.20
N ARG A 75 0.41 -7.35 -3.31
CA ARG A 75 0.78 -7.08 -1.92
C ARG A 75 2.30 -6.99 -1.71
N MET A 76 2.72 -6.24 -0.71
CA MET A 76 4.05 -6.38 -0.12
C MET A 76 4.06 -7.63 0.76
N HIS A 77 5.13 -8.44 0.67
CA HIS A 77 5.29 -9.66 1.45
C HIS A 77 6.14 -9.38 2.70
N GLY A 78 5.47 -8.98 3.78
CA GLY A 78 6.16 -8.67 5.04
C GLY A 78 6.91 -9.85 5.67
N GLU A 79 6.65 -11.06 5.19
CA GLU A 79 7.34 -12.29 5.58
C GLU A 79 8.69 -12.50 4.91
N ASN A 80 8.99 -11.76 3.85
CA ASN A 80 10.26 -11.85 3.13
C ASN A 80 11.34 -10.98 3.79
N GLU A 81 12.59 -11.17 3.36
CA GLU A 81 13.68 -10.27 3.75
C GLU A 81 13.37 -8.85 3.29
N PRO A 82 13.37 -7.84 4.18
CA PRO A 82 12.84 -6.51 3.88
C PRO A 82 13.48 -5.81 2.67
N GLU A 83 14.80 -5.88 2.56
CA GLU A 83 15.55 -5.23 1.50
C GLU A 83 15.27 -5.87 0.13
N GLU A 84 15.20 -7.21 0.09
CA GLU A 84 14.86 -7.96 -1.12
C GLU A 84 13.41 -7.67 -1.55
N GLU A 85 12.49 -7.65 -0.59
CA GLU A 85 11.10 -7.35 -0.88
C GLU A 85 10.88 -5.93 -1.37
N ALA A 86 11.56 -4.93 -0.77
CA ALA A 86 11.48 -3.55 -1.23
C ALA A 86 11.96 -3.40 -2.68
N HIS A 87 13.03 -4.12 -3.04
CA HIS A 87 13.54 -4.15 -4.41
C HIS A 87 12.55 -4.82 -5.36
N TRP A 88 12.11 -6.04 -5.03
CA TRP A 88 11.13 -6.79 -5.81
C TRP A 88 9.83 -6.00 -6.02
N TYR A 89 9.30 -5.41 -4.94
CA TYR A 89 8.07 -4.64 -5.03
C TYR A 89 8.23 -3.36 -5.87
N SER A 90 9.40 -2.74 -5.84
CA SER A 90 9.75 -1.63 -6.74
C SER A 90 9.64 -2.04 -8.20
N ASP A 91 10.09 -3.24 -8.55
CA ASP A 91 10.00 -3.77 -9.91
C ASP A 91 8.55 -4.09 -10.28
N VAL A 92 7.77 -4.69 -9.37
CA VAL A 92 6.32 -4.90 -9.56
C VAL A 92 5.65 -3.56 -9.90
N LEU A 93 5.93 -2.50 -9.14
CA LEU A 93 5.33 -1.19 -9.39
C LEU A 93 5.75 -0.59 -10.72
N ARG A 94 6.99 -0.77 -11.13
CA ARG A 94 7.47 -0.29 -12.45
C ARG A 94 6.76 -0.98 -13.62
N HIS A 95 6.43 -2.26 -13.48
CA HIS A 95 5.78 -3.05 -14.53
C HIS A 95 4.26 -2.90 -14.53
N GLU A 96 3.63 -2.87 -13.36
CA GLU A 96 2.17 -2.97 -13.21
C GLU A 96 1.47 -1.62 -13.09
N THR A 97 2.21 -0.51 -13.00
CA THR A 97 1.62 0.83 -12.93
C THR A 97 2.03 1.70 -14.11
N LEU A 98 1.24 2.74 -14.36
CA LEU A 98 1.65 3.81 -15.26
C LEU A 98 2.90 4.50 -14.72
N GLN A 99 3.80 4.86 -15.61
CA GLN A 99 4.99 5.63 -15.25
C GLN A 99 4.80 7.11 -15.63
N ARG A 100 5.14 8.00 -14.70
CA ARG A 100 5.18 9.45 -14.92
C ARG A 100 6.44 10.00 -14.28
N ASN A 101 7.20 10.81 -15.01
CA ASN A 101 8.48 11.36 -14.55
C ASN A 101 9.51 10.30 -14.09
N GLY A 102 9.46 9.10 -14.66
CA GLY A 102 10.34 7.99 -14.31
C GLY A 102 9.92 7.20 -13.04
N TYR A 103 8.75 7.50 -12.47
CA TYR A 103 8.23 6.84 -11.26
C TYR A 103 6.82 6.27 -11.45
N PRO A 104 6.45 5.24 -10.68
CA PRO A 104 5.08 4.74 -10.61
C PRO A 104 4.08 5.86 -10.34
N CYS A 105 2.97 5.87 -11.09
CA CYS A 105 1.91 6.86 -10.95
C CYS A 105 0.59 6.18 -10.62
N PHE A 106 0.19 6.25 -9.35
CA PHE A 106 -1.10 5.77 -8.91
C PHE A 106 -2.23 6.74 -9.28
N LYS A 107 -3.41 6.19 -9.53
CA LYS A 107 -4.62 7.00 -9.63
C LYS A 107 -4.99 7.59 -8.27
N ILE A 108 -4.89 6.76 -7.22
CA ILE A 108 -5.18 7.16 -5.84
C ILE A 108 -4.15 6.49 -4.92
N VAL A 109 -3.58 7.27 -4.01
CA VAL A 109 -2.84 6.78 -2.84
C VAL A 109 -3.65 7.12 -1.60
N MET A 110 -4.04 6.11 -0.83
CA MET A 110 -4.71 6.30 0.45
C MET A 110 -3.67 6.28 1.55
N LEU A 111 -3.56 7.36 2.31
CA LEU A 111 -2.64 7.50 3.43
C LEU A 111 -3.41 7.73 4.74
N GLY A 112 -2.88 7.15 5.82
CA GLY A 112 -3.22 7.54 7.17
C GLY A 112 -2.18 8.52 7.71
N LEU A 113 -2.54 9.26 8.75
CA LEU A 113 -1.62 10.08 9.53
C LEU A 113 -1.56 9.51 10.95
N GLY A 114 -0.37 9.10 11.37
CA GLY A 114 -0.15 8.64 12.75
C GLY A 114 -0.17 9.79 13.76
N GLY A 115 -0.46 9.48 15.03
CA GLY A 115 -0.46 10.48 16.09
C GLY A 115 0.89 11.14 16.35
N ASP A 116 1.98 10.51 15.92
CA ASP A 116 3.35 11.01 15.94
C ASP A 116 3.77 11.75 14.65
N GLY A 117 2.83 11.89 13.70
CA GLY A 117 3.06 12.57 12.42
C GLY A 117 3.60 11.69 11.30
N HIS A 118 3.74 10.35 11.51
CA HIS A 118 4.14 9.48 10.41
C HIS A 118 3.04 9.27 9.38
N THR A 119 3.41 9.06 8.14
CA THR A 119 2.52 8.61 7.08
C THR A 119 3.17 7.49 6.27
N GLY A 120 2.37 6.51 5.82
CA GLY A 120 2.92 5.25 5.34
C GLY A 120 3.75 4.61 6.45
N SER A 121 5.03 4.35 6.17
CA SER A 121 6.02 4.00 7.21
C SER A 121 7.23 4.94 7.19
N ILE A 122 7.00 6.22 6.87
CA ILE A 122 7.98 7.30 6.97
C ILE A 122 7.71 8.07 8.26
N PHE A 123 8.60 7.91 9.22
CA PHE A 123 8.52 8.54 10.54
C PHE A 123 9.23 9.89 10.52
N PRO A 124 8.86 10.86 11.40
CA PRO A 124 9.52 12.16 11.46
C PRO A 124 11.04 12.09 11.64
N SER A 125 11.53 11.08 12.38
CA SER A 125 12.97 10.84 12.55
C SER A 125 13.68 10.29 11.30
N GLN A 126 12.94 9.92 10.27
CA GLN A 126 13.41 9.34 9.01
C GLN A 126 12.84 10.09 7.81
N ILE A 127 12.64 11.40 7.97
CA ILE A 127 11.99 12.23 6.94
C ILE A 127 12.74 12.23 5.60
N ASP A 128 14.04 11.96 5.60
CA ASP A 128 14.85 11.85 4.38
C ASP A 128 14.34 10.76 3.41
N LEU A 129 13.63 9.76 3.93
CA LEU A 129 12.96 8.75 3.09
C LEU A 129 11.87 9.34 2.21
N TRP A 130 11.35 10.53 2.56
CA TRP A 130 10.36 11.23 1.75
C TRP A 130 10.94 11.70 0.43
N ASP A 131 12.16 12.19 0.43
CA ASP A 131 12.86 12.70 -0.75
C ASP A 131 13.75 11.65 -1.42
N SER A 132 13.66 10.39 -0.99
CA SER A 132 14.41 9.28 -1.58
C SER A 132 14.06 9.12 -3.07
N LYS A 133 15.07 8.79 -3.87
CA LYS A 133 14.93 8.46 -5.30
C LYS A 133 14.49 7.02 -5.55
N GLU A 134 14.47 6.20 -4.52
CA GLU A 134 13.97 4.84 -4.60
C GLU A 134 12.44 4.84 -4.75
N VAL A 135 11.89 3.74 -5.29
CA VAL A 135 10.44 3.55 -5.37
C VAL A 135 9.89 3.08 -4.02
N CYS A 136 10.51 2.05 -3.46
CA CYS A 136 10.25 1.54 -2.12
C CYS A 136 11.52 1.57 -1.29
N THR A 137 11.36 1.70 0.02
CA THR A 137 12.45 1.72 0.98
C THR A 137 12.02 1.09 2.30
N ILE A 138 12.96 0.99 3.24
CA ILE A 138 12.72 0.44 4.57
C ILE A 138 12.63 1.59 5.57
N GLY A 139 11.47 1.68 6.24
CA GLY A 139 11.29 2.48 7.43
C GLY A 139 11.44 1.62 8.69
N GLU A 140 11.81 2.22 9.80
CA GLU A 140 11.92 1.56 11.09
C GLU A 140 11.07 2.30 12.13
N HIS A 141 10.20 1.56 12.80
CA HIS A 141 9.38 2.14 13.86
C HIS A 141 10.26 2.63 15.01
N PRO A 142 10.15 3.90 15.43
CA PRO A 142 11.14 4.53 16.35
C PRO A 142 11.24 3.85 17.71
N VAL A 143 10.16 3.25 18.20
CA VAL A 143 10.09 2.59 19.51
C VAL A 143 10.31 1.07 19.40
N SER A 144 9.50 0.37 18.62
CA SER A 144 9.55 -1.09 18.53
C SER A 144 10.68 -1.63 17.66
N LYS A 145 11.35 -0.77 16.90
CA LYS A 145 12.41 -1.14 15.93
C LYS A 145 11.93 -2.11 14.83
N MET A 146 10.63 -2.29 14.70
CA MET A 146 10.05 -3.10 13.64
C MET A 146 10.33 -2.46 12.28
N LYS A 147 10.95 -3.22 11.40
CA LYS A 147 11.14 -2.82 10.00
C LYS A 147 9.79 -2.81 9.27
N ARG A 148 9.66 -1.93 8.32
CA ARG A 148 8.50 -1.79 7.45
C ARG A 148 8.94 -1.43 6.05
N ILE A 149 8.30 -2.02 5.06
CA ILE A 149 8.49 -1.62 3.65
C ILE A 149 7.52 -0.48 3.38
N THR A 150 7.96 0.56 2.69
CA THR A 150 7.13 1.73 2.40
C THR A 150 7.40 2.31 1.02
N LEU A 151 6.37 2.86 0.39
CA LEU A 151 6.56 3.78 -0.73
C LEU A 151 7.31 5.02 -0.23
N THR A 152 8.15 5.58 -1.07
CA THR A 152 8.80 6.87 -0.81
C THR A 152 7.86 8.04 -1.08
N GLY A 153 8.16 9.20 -0.53
CA GLY A 153 7.39 10.41 -0.82
C GLY A 153 7.46 10.81 -2.30
N THR A 154 8.55 10.49 -2.98
CA THR A 154 8.67 10.69 -4.44
C THR A 154 7.57 9.95 -5.20
N VAL A 155 7.27 8.71 -4.83
CA VAL A 155 6.19 7.93 -5.44
C VAL A 155 4.82 8.43 -5.00
N VAL A 156 4.66 8.74 -3.72
CA VAL A 156 3.40 9.27 -3.18
C VAL A 156 3.01 10.58 -3.87
N ASN A 157 3.95 11.55 -3.96
CA ASN A 157 3.72 12.83 -4.62
C ASN A 157 3.50 12.71 -6.13
N ASN A 158 3.87 11.59 -6.75
CA ASN A 158 3.63 11.32 -8.17
C ASN A 158 2.21 10.81 -8.44
N ALA A 159 1.42 10.52 -7.44
CA ALA A 159 0.03 10.09 -7.59
C ALA A 159 -0.86 11.20 -8.17
N GLN A 160 -1.99 10.81 -8.78
CA GLN A 160 -2.95 11.78 -9.30
C GLN A 160 -3.83 12.36 -8.17
N HIS A 161 -4.12 11.53 -7.15
CA HIS A 161 -4.89 11.92 -5.96
C HIS A 161 -4.27 11.26 -4.71
N ILE A 162 -4.23 11.99 -3.63
CA ILE A 162 -3.80 11.54 -2.31
C ILE A 162 -4.95 11.83 -1.33
#